data_04cc154ede0085670bb45396a222c54e
#
_entry.id   04cc154ede0085670bb45396a222c54e
#
_cell.length_a   1.000
_cell.length_b   1.000
_cell.length_c   1.000
_cell.angle_alpha   90.00
_cell.angle_beta   90.00
_cell.angle_gamma   90.00
#
_symmetry.space_group_name_H-M   'P 1'
#
loop_
_entity.id
_entity.type
_entity.pdbx_description
1 polymer ?
#
loop_
_entity_poly.entity_id
_entity_poly.type
_entity_poly.pdbx_seq_one_letter_code
_entity_poly.pdbx_strand_id
1 'polypeptide(L)'
;ADQIAYTQLKQEYSTYVQHWVEAENGQIDLSLIDIASQPMQRKIQPLLKLQSAQSDDLQAQEIKQLPYHYVETSQGYTVAGWKFPKRWQFKFDDLLDLLCAQENWVRIKGIFYTDQGWKSFNFNPQQFNYKSVEPNIDNRIEVICQTQRDWLDFETQLLSCRIDA
;
A
#
# COMPACT_ATOMS: atom_id res chain seq x y z
N ALA A 1 26.22 -8.65 -0.01
CA ALA A 1 25.67 -7.69 0.99
C ALA A 1 24.60 -8.36 1.85
N ASP A 2 23.73 -9.19 1.27
CA ASP A 2 22.57 -9.75 1.98
C ASP A 2 22.93 -10.86 2.97
N GLN A 3 23.98 -11.62 2.72
CA GLN A 3 24.38 -12.75 3.59
C GLN A 3 24.91 -12.31 4.97
N ILE A 4 25.55 -11.16 5.05
CA ILE A 4 26.05 -10.60 6.33
C ILE A 4 24.86 -10.12 7.16
N ALA A 5 23.94 -9.40 6.55
CA ALA A 5 22.70 -8.92 7.20
C ALA A 5 21.84 -10.09 7.71
N TYR A 6 21.73 -11.17 6.93
CA TYR A 6 21.00 -12.37 7.29
C TYR A 6 21.63 -13.10 8.50
N THR A 7 22.95 -13.18 8.54
CA THR A 7 23.66 -13.80 9.66
C THR A 7 23.49 -13.00 10.95
N GLN A 8 23.56 -11.66 10.85
CA GLN A 8 23.32 -10.77 11.98
C GLN A 8 21.87 -10.89 12.51
N LEU A 9 20.91 -10.93 11.60
CA LEU A 9 19.49 -11.10 11.94
C LEU A 9 19.26 -12.43 12.66
N LYS A 10 19.81 -13.52 12.14
CA LYS A 10 19.73 -14.84 12.81
C LYS A 10 20.32 -14.82 14.22
N GLN A 11 21.43 -14.15 14.42
CA GLN A 11 22.09 -14.05 15.71
C GLN A 11 21.26 -13.24 16.71
N GLU A 12 20.71 -12.10 16.27
CA GLU A 12 19.92 -11.20 17.09
C GLU A 12 18.59 -11.84 17.55
N TYR A 13 17.94 -12.59 16.67
CA TYR A 13 16.61 -13.16 16.93
C TYR A 13 16.63 -14.66 17.26
N SER A 14 17.81 -15.27 17.41
CA SER A 14 17.96 -16.71 17.70
C SER A 14 17.19 -17.20 18.93
N THR A 15 17.00 -16.32 19.92
CA THR A 15 16.25 -16.65 21.17
C THR A 15 14.75 -16.69 20.95
N TYR A 16 14.24 -16.04 19.91
CA TYR A 16 12.79 -15.86 19.66
C TYR A 16 12.29 -16.67 18.48
N VAL A 17 13.18 -17.11 17.57
CA VAL A 17 12.83 -17.79 16.33
C VAL A 17 13.41 -19.17 16.30
N GLN A 18 12.54 -20.19 16.29
CA GLN A 18 12.95 -21.61 16.28
C GLN A 18 13.33 -22.10 14.87
N HIS A 19 12.67 -21.57 13.84
CA HIS A 19 12.88 -21.96 12.44
C HIS A 19 13.07 -20.75 11.55
N TRP A 20 14.05 -20.84 10.65
CA TRP A 20 14.36 -19.84 9.65
C TRP A 20 14.13 -20.42 8.26
N VAL A 21 13.37 -19.74 7.45
CA VAL A 21 13.07 -20.15 6.08
C VAL A 21 13.49 -19.03 5.16
N GLU A 22 14.26 -19.37 4.14
CA GLU A 22 14.60 -18.47 3.06
C GLU A 22 13.49 -18.56 2.01
N ALA A 23 12.92 -17.42 1.65
CA ALA A 23 11.90 -17.33 0.61
C ALA A 23 12.44 -16.48 -0.55
N GLU A 24 12.42 -17.02 -1.74
CA GLU A 24 12.74 -16.30 -2.95
C GLU A 24 11.43 -15.91 -3.66
N ASN A 25 11.26 -14.59 -3.92
CA ASN A 25 10.04 -14.04 -4.54
C ASN A 25 8.73 -14.43 -3.81
N GLY A 26 8.80 -14.64 -2.49
CA GLY A 26 7.65 -15.03 -1.69
C GLY A 26 7.23 -16.50 -1.83
N GLN A 27 8.03 -17.33 -2.51
CA GLN A 27 7.80 -18.77 -2.61
C GLN A 27 8.37 -19.46 -1.39
N ILE A 28 7.51 -20.13 -0.63
CA ILE A 28 7.88 -20.99 0.51
C ILE A 28 7.22 -22.34 0.34
N ASP A 29 7.88 -23.39 0.85
CA ASP A 29 7.26 -24.71 0.91
C ASP A 29 6.14 -24.69 1.97
N LEU A 30 4.91 -24.99 1.57
CA LEU A 30 3.75 -24.96 2.44
C LEU A 30 3.85 -26.00 3.57
N SER A 31 4.65 -27.06 3.42
CA SER A 31 4.92 -28.02 4.49
C SER A 31 5.65 -27.40 5.70
N LEU A 32 6.34 -26.29 5.49
CA LEU A 32 7.01 -25.54 6.55
C LEU A 32 6.06 -24.65 7.38
N ILE A 33 4.83 -24.44 6.91
CA ILE A 33 3.80 -23.68 7.62
C ILE A 33 2.95 -24.59 8.52
N ASP A 34 2.90 -25.88 8.23
CA ASP A 34 2.12 -26.86 9.00
C ASP A 34 2.84 -27.34 10.28
N ILE A 35 3.59 -26.45 10.91
CA ILE A 35 4.15 -26.66 12.23
C ILE A 35 3.01 -26.41 13.21
N ALA A 36 2.56 -27.47 13.90
CA ALA A 36 1.56 -27.36 14.95
C ALA A 36 1.90 -26.22 15.90
N SER A 37 1.11 -25.16 15.86
CA SER A 37 1.32 -23.98 16.70
C SER A 37 1.16 -24.42 18.17
N GLN A 38 2.24 -24.46 18.90
CA GLN A 38 2.16 -24.56 20.36
C GLN A 38 1.41 -23.32 20.87
N PRO A 39 0.40 -23.45 21.73
CA PRO A 39 -0.31 -22.32 22.27
C PRO A 39 0.65 -21.47 23.09
N MET A 40 1.17 -20.42 22.45
CA MET A 40 2.00 -19.44 23.13
C MET A 40 1.07 -18.60 24.02
N GLN A 41 1.15 -18.79 25.33
CA GLN A 41 0.48 -17.91 26.29
C GLN A 41 1.13 -16.53 26.23
N ARG A 42 0.82 -15.77 25.20
CA ARG A 42 1.16 -14.35 25.16
C ARG A 42 0.16 -13.63 26.06
N LYS A 43 0.62 -13.12 27.19
CA LYS A 43 -0.02 -11.96 27.82
C LYS A 43 0.15 -10.79 26.87
N ILE A 44 -0.74 -10.69 25.88
CA ILE A 44 -0.86 -9.52 25.04
C ILE A 44 -1.43 -8.43 25.93
N GLN A 45 -0.56 -7.56 26.44
CA GLN A 45 -1.03 -6.30 27.01
C GLN A 45 -1.72 -5.51 25.88
N PRO A 46 -2.90 -4.97 26.11
CA PRO A 46 -3.67 -4.29 25.05
C PRO A 46 -3.13 -2.87 24.80
N LEU A 47 -1.87 -2.77 24.39
CA LEU A 47 -1.29 -1.46 24.01
C LEU A 47 -1.68 -1.03 22.58
N LEU A 48 -2.27 -1.92 21.80
CA LEU A 48 -2.65 -1.65 20.41
C LEU A 48 -4.13 -1.25 20.21
N LYS A 49 -4.93 -1.23 21.30
CA LYS A 49 -6.35 -0.84 21.18
C LYS A 49 -6.62 0.66 21.29
N LEU A 50 -5.64 1.47 21.68
CA LEU A 50 -5.86 2.93 21.82
C LEU A 50 -5.51 3.76 20.58
N GLN A 51 -4.79 3.20 19.61
CA GLN A 51 -4.43 3.96 18.40
C GLN A 51 -5.32 3.68 17.19
N SER A 52 -6.01 2.53 17.14
CA SER A 52 -6.86 2.22 15.99
C SER A 52 -8.29 2.79 16.10
N ALA A 53 -8.79 3.05 17.31
CA ALA A 53 -10.14 3.58 17.48
C ALA A 53 -10.24 5.12 17.35
N GLN A 54 -9.12 5.83 17.56
CA GLN A 54 -9.09 7.29 17.40
C GLN A 54 -8.70 7.74 15.99
N SER A 55 -7.96 6.90 15.22
CA SER A 55 -7.59 7.25 13.85
C SER A 55 -8.74 7.09 12.86
N ASP A 56 -9.65 6.12 13.06
CA ASP A 56 -10.76 5.90 12.14
C ASP A 56 -11.87 6.95 12.31
N ASP A 57 -12.15 7.42 13.55
CA ASP A 57 -13.13 8.47 13.79
C ASP A 57 -12.62 9.86 13.39
N LEU A 58 -11.33 10.16 13.57
CA LEU A 58 -10.74 11.42 13.11
C LEU A 58 -10.64 11.48 11.59
N GLN A 59 -10.28 10.36 10.94
CA GLN A 59 -10.30 10.26 9.47
C GLN A 59 -11.71 10.32 8.89
N ALA A 60 -12.73 9.81 9.56
CA ALA A 60 -14.11 9.89 9.12
C ALA A 60 -14.69 11.32 9.21
N GLN A 61 -14.17 12.17 10.10
CA GLN A 61 -14.62 13.57 10.22
C GLN A 61 -13.89 14.52 9.27
N GLU A 62 -12.63 14.25 8.90
CA GLU A 62 -11.88 15.06 7.94
C GLU A 62 -12.25 14.81 6.47
N ILE A 63 -12.87 13.69 6.13
CA ILE A 63 -13.27 13.32 4.75
C ILE A 63 -14.43 14.19 4.20
N LYS A 64 -14.83 15.28 4.84
CA LYS A 64 -15.82 16.22 4.29
C LYS A 64 -15.26 17.15 3.20
N GLN A 65 -13.95 17.25 3.04
CA GLN A 65 -13.30 17.99 1.96
C GLN A 65 -12.49 17.03 1.08
N LEU A 66 -13.04 16.61 -0.03
CA LEU A 66 -12.40 15.76 -1.01
C LEU A 66 -12.10 16.58 -2.28
N PRO A 67 -10.96 16.34 -2.94
CA PRO A 67 -9.99 15.28 -2.66
C PRO A 67 -9.16 15.52 -1.39
N TYR A 68 -8.88 14.44 -0.66
CA TYR A 68 -7.95 14.46 0.46
C TYR A 68 -6.58 14.00 0.00
N HIS A 69 -5.55 14.79 0.31
CA HIS A 69 -4.16 14.51 -0.06
C HIS A 69 -3.27 14.60 1.18
N TYR A 70 -2.33 13.68 1.31
CA TYR A 70 -1.30 13.71 2.33
C TYR A 70 0.07 13.36 1.74
N VAL A 71 1.11 13.89 2.36
CA VAL A 71 2.51 13.54 2.05
C VAL A 71 3.24 13.29 3.36
N GLU A 72 3.93 12.16 3.44
CA GLU A 72 4.76 11.78 4.58
C GLU A 72 6.16 11.41 4.09
N THR A 73 7.16 11.73 4.88
CA THR A 73 8.56 11.34 4.61
C THR A 73 9.09 10.55 5.80
N SER A 74 9.54 9.34 5.55
CA SER A 74 10.11 8.46 6.57
C SER A 74 11.19 7.57 5.97
N GLN A 75 12.31 7.40 6.69
CA GLN A 75 13.40 6.47 6.33
C GLN A 75 13.94 6.66 4.92
N GLY A 76 13.98 7.90 4.40
CA GLY A 76 14.46 8.20 3.05
C GLY A 76 13.45 7.95 1.93
N TYR A 77 12.19 7.63 2.27
CA TYR A 77 11.09 7.51 1.32
C TYR A 77 10.08 8.63 1.54
N THR A 78 9.48 9.07 0.45
CA THR A 78 8.31 9.94 0.46
C THR A 78 7.09 9.14 0.03
N VAL A 79 6.04 9.20 0.82
CA VAL A 79 4.75 8.57 0.56
C VAL A 79 3.74 9.67 0.33
N ALA A 80 3.06 9.65 -0.79
CA ALA A 80 1.93 10.53 -1.08
C ALA A 80 0.67 9.72 -1.34
N GLY A 81 -0.44 10.14 -0.76
CA GLY A 81 -1.71 9.45 -0.89
C GLY A 81 -2.87 10.39 -1.16
N TRP A 82 -3.82 9.93 -1.96
CA TRP A 82 -5.06 10.62 -2.29
C TRP A 82 -6.26 9.74 -2.03
N LYS A 83 -7.34 10.39 -1.58
CA LYS A 83 -8.66 9.79 -1.48
C LYS A 83 -9.67 10.66 -2.20
N PHE A 84 -10.56 10.04 -2.97
CA PHE A 84 -11.59 10.71 -3.76
C PHE A 84 -12.97 10.15 -3.44
N PRO A 85 -14.04 10.92 -3.66
CA PRO A 85 -15.39 10.43 -3.48
C PRO A 85 -15.66 9.12 -4.21
N LYS A 86 -16.38 8.20 -3.59
CA LYS A 86 -16.80 6.92 -4.18
C LYS A 86 -17.51 7.09 -5.52
N ARG A 87 -18.30 8.17 -5.67
CA ARG A 87 -19.09 8.46 -6.86
C ARG A 87 -18.26 8.93 -8.08
N TRP A 88 -17.00 9.34 -7.86
CA TRP A 88 -16.14 9.75 -8.95
C TRP A 88 -15.75 8.55 -9.78
N GLN A 89 -15.89 8.70 -11.10
CA GLN A 89 -15.51 7.68 -12.05
C GLN A 89 -14.30 8.16 -12.85
N PHE A 90 -13.40 7.24 -13.14
CA PHE A 90 -12.16 7.52 -13.86
C PHE A 90 -12.13 6.71 -15.17
N LYS A 91 -11.54 7.27 -16.22
CA LYS A 91 -11.23 6.51 -17.43
C LYS A 91 -10.09 5.54 -17.13
N PHE A 92 -10.35 4.26 -17.33
CA PHE A 92 -9.40 3.20 -17.01
C PHE A 92 -8.09 3.34 -17.80
N ASP A 93 -8.19 3.56 -19.11
CA ASP A 93 -7.02 3.60 -19.99
C ASP A 93 -6.16 4.84 -19.68
N ASP A 94 -6.76 6.03 -19.52
CA ASP A 94 -6.05 7.26 -19.17
C ASP A 94 -5.35 7.12 -17.80
N LEU A 95 -6.02 6.49 -16.83
CA LEU A 95 -5.45 6.23 -15.50
C LEU A 95 -4.30 5.22 -15.56
N LEU A 96 -4.44 4.16 -16.34
CA LEU A 96 -3.41 3.15 -16.53
C LEU A 96 -2.16 3.76 -17.18
N ASP A 97 -2.35 4.56 -18.24
CA ASP A 97 -1.26 5.25 -18.93
C ASP A 97 -0.55 6.24 -18.01
N LEU A 98 -1.30 7.04 -17.24
CA LEU A 98 -0.72 7.93 -16.23
C LEU A 98 0.14 7.18 -15.22
N LEU A 99 -0.36 6.07 -14.67
CA LEU A 99 0.35 5.32 -13.65
C LEU A 99 1.59 4.59 -14.19
N CYS A 100 1.53 4.09 -15.42
CA CYS A 100 2.65 3.44 -16.10
C CYS A 100 3.74 4.43 -16.52
N ALA A 101 3.37 5.68 -16.86
CA ALA A 101 4.31 6.73 -17.26
C ALA A 101 5.11 7.35 -16.11
N GLN A 102 4.76 7.04 -14.86
CA GLN A 102 5.47 7.60 -13.71
C GLN A 102 6.90 7.04 -13.60
N GLU A 103 7.85 7.92 -13.24
CA GLU A 103 9.25 7.56 -13.03
C GLU A 103 9.65 7.72 -11.55
N ASN A 104 10.77 7.09 -11.16
CA ASN A 104 11.39 7.25 -9.84
C ASN A 104 10.48 6.88 -8.64
N TRP A 105 9.54 5.98 -8.85
CA TRP A 105 8.71 5.44 -7.79
C TRP A 105 9.16 4.00 -7.40
N VAL A 106 8.81 3.61 -6.18
CA VAL A 106 9.10 2.29 -5.61
C VAL A 106 7.85 1.42 -5.64
N ARG A 107 6.69 2.03 -5.37
CA ARG A 107 5.41 1.34 -5.37
C ARG A 107 4.27 2.30 -5.65
N ILE A 108 3.31 1.84 -6.42
CA ILE A 108 1.99 2.48 -6.58
C ILE A 108 0.93 1.47 -6.19
N LYS A 109 0.02 1.86 -5.30
CA LYS A 109 -1.09 1.02 -4.88
C LYS A 109 -2.37 1.85 -4.87
N GLY A 110 -3.43 1.36 -5.52
CA GLY A 110 -4.67 2.10 -5.62
C GLY A 110 -5.89 1.23 -5.86
N ILE A 111 -7.06 1.82 -5.62
CA ILE A 111 -8.37 1.26 -5.98
C ILE A 111 -9.19 2.40 -6.56
N PHE A 112 -9.77 2.18 -7.75
CA PHE A 112 -10.57 3.18 -8.44
C PHE A 112 -11.86 2.59 -9.03
N TYR A 113 -12.92 3.38 -8.98
CA TYR A 113 -14.10 3.16 -9.79
C TYR A 113 -13.84 3.73 -11.19
N THR A 114 -13.80 2.87 -12.18
CA THR A 114 -13.50 3.23 -13.57
C THR A 114 -14.72 2.97 -14.47
N ASP A 115 -14.65 3.43 -15.71
CA ASP A 115 -15.60 3.10 -16.79
C ASP A 115 -15.66 1.58 -17.08
N GLN A 116 -14.64 0.82 -16.64
CA GLN A 116 -14.59 -0.63 -16.72
C GLN A 116 -14.87 -1.32 -15.37
N GLY A 117 -15.55 -0.63 -14.43
CA GLY A 117 -15.83 -1.09 -13.07
C GLY A 117 -14.67 -0.85 -12.09
N TRP A 118 -14.79 -1.41 -10.89
CA TRP A 118 -13.77 -1.23 -9.86
C TRP A 118 -12.49 -1.99 -10.18
N LYS A 119 -11.37 -1.27 -10.14
CA LYS A 119 -10.02 -1.81 -10.42
C LYS A 119 -9.09 -1.55 -9.24
N SER A 120 -8.30 -2.56 -8.90
CA SER A 120 -7.19 -2.46 -7.96
C SER A 120 -5.89 -2.47 -8.73
N PHE A 121 -4.98 -1.56 -8.40
CA PHE A 121 -3.65 -1.42 -8.97
C PHE A 121 -2.60 -1.73 -7.90
N ASN A 122 -1.57 -2.48 -8.25
CA ASN A 122 -0.43 -2.76 -7.40
C ASN A 122 0.82 -2.88 -8.27
N PHE A 123 1.51 -1.79 -8.42
CA PHE A 123 2.66 -1.65 -9.30
C PHE A 123 3.95 -1.57 -8.49
N ASN A 124 4.97 -2.23 -8.95
CA ASN A 124 6.36 -2.03 -8.60
C ASN A 124 7.19 -1.95 -9.89
N PRO A 125 8.46 -1.50 -9.89
CA PRO A 125 9.24 -1.29 -11.11
C PRO A 125 9.39 -2.52 -12.00
N GLN A 126 9.21 -3.73 -11.47
CA GLN A 126 9.34 -5.00 -12.20
C GLN A 126 7.98 -5.53 -12.67
N GLN A 127 6.87 -5.07 -12.06
CA GLN A 127 5.59 -5.70 -12.27
C GLN A 127 4.42 -4.72 -12.13
N PHE A 128 3.58 -4.66 -13.15
CA PHE A 128 2.39 -3.83 -13.23
C PHE A 128 1.15 -4.72 -13.14
N ASN A 129 0.62 -4.90 -11.94
CA ASN A 129 -0.55 -5.74 -11.72
C ASN A 129 -1.79 -4.89 -11.49
N TYR A 130 -2.85 -5.18 -12.22
CA TYR A 130 -4.19 -4.69 -11.92
C TYR A 130 -5.22 -5.81 -12.06
N LYS A 131 -6.33 -5.67 -11.36
CA LYS A 131 -7.43 -6.65 -11.41
C LYS A 131 -8.76 -6.00 -11.10
N SER A 132 -9.85 -6.60 -11.59
CA SER A 132 -11.21 -6.25 -11.16
C SER A 132 -11.42 -6.65 -9.70
N VAL A 133 -12.12 -5.81 -8.95
CA VAL A 133 -12.43 -6.02 -7.54
C VAL A 133 -13.88 -5.63 -7.25
N GLU A 134 -14.40 -6.06 -6.13
CA GLU A 134 -15.70 -5.62 -5.63
C GLU A 134 -15.71 -4.11 -5.30
N PRO A 135 -16.87 -3.46 -5.33
CA PRO A 135 -17.01 -2.05 -4.98
C PRO A 135 -16.39 -1.70 -3.64
N ASN A 136 -15.65 -0.59 -3.59
CA ASN A 136 -15.01 -0.09 -2.38
C ASN A 136 -15.75 1.14 -1.81
N ILE A 137 -15.31 1.61 -0.64
CA ILE A 137 -15.90 2.77 0.06
C ILE A 137 -15.49 4.11 -0.56
N ASP A 138 -14.32 4.17 -1.19
CA ASP A 138 -13.73 5.36 -1.81
C ASP A 138 -12.81 4.97 -2.97
N ASN A 139 -12.45 5.95 -3.79
CA ASN A 139 -11.31 5.87 -4.70
C ASN A 139 -10.07 6.33 -3.95
N ARG A 140 -8.94 5.62 -4.09
CA ARG A 140 -7.70 5.99 -3.41
C ARG A 140 -6.48 5.50 -4.15
N ILE A 141 -5.37 6.22 -3.93
CA ILE A 141 -4.06 5.84 -4.43
C ILE A 141 -2.98 6.25 -3.42
N GLU A 142 -1.93 5.47 -3.34
CA GLU A 142 -0.71 5.73 -2.60
C GLU A 142 0.49 5.49 -3.50
N VAL A 143 1.42 6.45 -3.52
CA VAL A 143 2.66 6.40 -4.29
C VAL A 143 3.83 6.54 -3.34
N ILE A 144 4.78 5.62 -3.43
CA ILE A 144 6.03 5.62 -2.65
C ILE A 144 7.18 5.92 -3.58
N CYS A 145 7.98 6.95 -3.23
CA CYS A 145 9.17 7.38 -3.97
C CYS A 145 10.40 7.43 -3.05
N GLN A 146 11.60 7.28 -3.62
CA GLN A 146 12.85 7.51 -2.89
C GLN A 146 13.28 8.99 -2.87
N THR A 147 12.70 9.80 -3.73
CA THR A 147 13.03 11.23 -3.87
C THR A 147 11.83 12.09 -3.57
N GLN A 148 12.10 13.29 -3.05
CA GLN A 148 11.06 14.29 -2.91
C GLN A 148 10.59 14.76 -4.29
N ARG A 149 9.28 14.92 -4.45
CA ARG A 149 8.63 15.21 -5.72
C ARG A 149 7.59 16.32 -5.54
N ASP A 150 7.38 17.11 -6.59
CA ASP A 150 6.20 17.96 -6.69
C ASP A 150 4.97 17.09 -7.06
N TRP A 151 4.02 17.04 -6.15
CA TRP A 151 2.82 16.23 -6.31
C TRP A 151 1.66 16.96 -6.98
N LEU A 152 1.77 18.27 -7.18
CA LEU A 152 0.69 19.07 -7.76
C LEU A 152 0.42 18.71 -9.23
N ASP A 153 1.49 18.49 -10.00
CA ASP A 153 1.38 18.05 -11.39
C ASP A 153 0.76 16.65 -11.49
N PHE A 154 1.21 15.71 -10.66
CA PHE A 154 0.63 14.37 -10.62
C PHE A 154 -0.85 14.39 -10.22
N GLU A 155 -1.23 15.18 -9.21
CA GLU A 155 -2.62 15.35 -8.80
C GLU A 155 -3.47 15.91 -9.93
N THR A 156 -2.97 16.93 -10.66
CA THR A 156 -3.65 17.54 -11.80
C THR A 156 -3.90 16.50 -12.91
N GLN A 157 -2.89 15.71 -13.25
CA GLN A 157 -3.02 14.65 -14.24
C GLN A 157 -4.00 13.54 -13.74
N LEU A 158 -3.93 13.17 -12.47
CA LEU A 158 -4.84 12.19 -11.88
C LEU A 158 -6.30 12.68 -11.94
N LEU A 159 -6.54 13.94 -11.64
CA LEU A 159 -7.87 14.56 -11.75
C LEU A 159 -8.36 14.67 -13.20
N SER A 160 -7.46 14.82 -14.18
CA SER A 160 -7.83 14.83 -15.60
C SER A 160 -8.30 13.47 -16.12
N CYS A 161 -7.92 12.36 -15.45
CA CYS A 161 -8.47 11.06 -15.78
C CYS A 161 -9.92 10.86 -15.31
N ARG A 162 -10.48 11.82 -14.54
CA ARG A 162 -11.88 11.75 -14.08
C ARG A 162 -12.85 11.97 -15.22
N ILE A 163 -13.91 11.17 -15.26
CA ILE A 163 -15.05 11.38 -16.14
C ILE A 163 -15.95 12.41 -15.48
N ASP A 164 -16.08 13.57 -16.12
CA ASP A 164 -17.04 14.57 -15.67
C ASP A 164 -18.46 14.06 -15.91
N ALA A 165 -19.28 14.14 -14.85
CA ALA A 165 -20.69 13.77 -14.90
C ALA A 165 -21.56 14.92 -15.40
#